data_500e170b699ee2dc4b28551b65fc53bb
#
_entry.id   500e170b699ee2dc4b28551b65fc53bb
#
_cell.length_a   1.000
_cell.length_b   1.000
_cell.length_c   1.000
_cell.angle_alpha   90.00
_cell.angle_beta   90.00
_cell.angle_gamma   90.00
#
_symmetry.space_group_name_H-M   'P 1'
#
loop_
_entity.id
_entity.type
_entity.pdbx_description
1 polymer ?
#
loop_
_entity_poly.entity_id
_entity_poly.type
_entity_poly.pdbx_seq_one_letter_code
_entity_poly.pdbx_strand_id
1 'polypeptide(L)'
;MTHEAQYDNMKAFFQTNGYDDIFSQENYPKSEVVNSFGVSDHFEMGYALNTINQKAKTGKPFMATILTVSNHPPYIIPDFFKPKTKEKETQIVEYADWAIGDFLKKASREPWYKNTIFVIQADHGKLVGKSEGELPQSYNHIP
;
A
#
# COMPACT_ATOMS: atom_id res chain seq x y z
N MET A 1 4.70 5.47 -2.85
CA MET A 1 3.24 5.65 -3.12
C MET A 1 2.92 5.23 -4.54
N THR A 2 1.76 4.65 -4.77
CA THR A 2 1.36 4.08 -6.07
C THR A 2 1.08 5.11 -7.15
N HIS A 3 0.51 6.25 -6.79
CA HIS A 3 0.05 7.33 -7.69
C HIS A 3 1.13 8.40 -7.95
N GLU A 4 0.76 9.42 -8.73
CA GLU A 4 1.61 10.59 -8.97
C GLU A 4 1.92 11.36 -7.68
N ALA A 5 3.15 11.86 -7.58
CA ALA A 5 3.63 12.56 -6.38
C ALA A 5 2.85 13.84 -6.06
N GLN A 6 2.27 14.46 -7.07
CA GLN A 6 1.51 15.72 -6.91
C GLN A 6 0.03 15.49 -6.53
N TYR A 7 -0.44 14.25 -6.61
CA TYR A 7 -1.81 13.93 -6.22
C TYR A 7 -2.05 14.36 -4.77
N ASP A 8 -3.13 15.09 -4.56
CA ASP A 8 -3.55 15.64 -3.25
C ASP A 8 -2.42 16.34 -2.46
N ASN A 9 -1.49 16.96 -3.18
CA ASN A 9 -0.34 17.67 -2.59
C ASN A 9 0.58 16.78 -1.71
N MET A 10 0.54 15.46 -1.90
CA MET A 10 1.27 14.49 -1.07
C MET A 10 2.77 14.71 -1.04
N LYS A 11 3.37 15.06 -2.18
CA LYS A 11 4.81 15.31 -2.24
C LYS A 11 5.22 16.45 -1.29
N ALA A 12 4.51 17.57 -1.34
CA ALA A 12 4.82 18.71 -0.48
C ALA A 12 4.61 18.35 1.00
N PHE A 13 3.53 17.62 1.31
CA PHE A 13 3.26 17.14 2.66
C PHE A 13 4.41 16.28 3.20
N PHE A 14 4.84 15.26 2.48
CA PHE A 14 5.91 14.37 2.94
C PHE A 14 7.26 15.10 3.05
N GLN A 15 7.62 15.96 2.07
CA GLN A 15 8.84 16.74 2.13
C GLN A 15 8.88 17.68 3.35
N THR A 16 7.76 18.37 3.63
CA THR A 16 7.65 19.27 4.78
C THR A 16 7.72 18.50 6.11
N ASN A 17 7.31 17.25 6.12
CA ASN A 17 7.35 16.38 7.30
C ASN A 17 8.63 15.52 7.40
N GLY A 18 9.69 15.87 6.68
CA GLY A 18 11.03 15.33 6.88
C GLY A 18 11.32 14.01 6.14
N TYR A 19 10.56 13.69 5.10
CA TYR A 19 10.90 12.59 4.21
C TYR A 19 11.95 13.01 3.19
N ASP A 20 13.10 12.36 3.18
CA ASP A 20 14.21 12.66 2.27
C ASP A 20 13.93 12.14 0.85
N ASP A 21 13.43 10.90 0.76
CA ASP A 21 13.18 10.24 -0.51
C ASP A 21 11.68 9.95 -0.68
N ILE A 22 11.14 10.35 -1.82
CA ILE A 22 9.74 10.09 -2.19
C ILE A 22 9.73 9.37 -3.52
N PHE A 23 9.20 8.16 -3.53
CA PHE A 23 9.00 7.35 -4.71
C PHE A 23 7.51 7.30 -5.06
N SER A 24 7.19 7.46 -6.31
CA SER A 24 5.84 7.60 -6.84
C SER A 24 5.77 7.06 -8.27
N GLN A 25 4.61 7.12 -8.89
CA GLN A 25 4.38 6.60 -10.24
C GLN A 25 5.46 7.02 -11.25
N GLU A 26 6.00 8.23 -11.12
CA GLU A 26 7.03 8.76 -12.01
C GLU A 26 8.38 8.01 -11.92
N ASN A 27 8.59 7.29 -10.82
CA ASN A 27 9.80 6.49 -10.61
C ASN A 27 9.65 5.03 -11.09
N TYR A 28 8.45 4.61 -11.50
CA TYR A 28 8.14 3.25 -11.87
C TYR A 28 8.11 3.06 -13.38
N PRO A 29 8.35 1.85 -13.89
CA PRO A 29 8.16 1.56 -15.31
C PRO A 29 6.70 1.83 -15.71
N LYS A 30 6.49 2.49 -16.84
CA LYS A 30 5.14 2.78 -17.36
C LYS A 30 4.29 1.54 -17.59
N SER A 31 4.91 0.39 -17.84
CA SER A 31 4.26 -0.90 -18.01
C SER A 31 3.58 -1.41 -16.72
N GLU A 32 4.00 -0.91 -15.56
CA GLU A 32 3.45 -1.29 -14.25
C GLU A 32 2.26 -0.42 -13.81
N VAL A 33 2.03 0.68 -14.53
CA VAL A 33 0.88 1.56 -14.26
C VAL A 33 -0.40 0.88 -14.75
N VAL A 34 -1.28 0.55 -13.81
CA VAL A 34 -2.50 -0.24 -14.10
C VAL A 34 -3.74 0.61 -14.31
N ASN A 35 -3.78 1.82 -13.76
CA ASN A 35 -4.89 2.78 -13.91
C ASN A 35 -4.43 4.21 -13.54
N SER A 36 -5.37 5.14 -13.46
CA SER A 36 -5.11 6.54 -13.07
C SER A 36 -4.59 6.72 -11.64
N PHE A 37 -4.68 5.72 -10.80
CA PHE A 37 -4.13 5.71 -9.43
C PHE A 37 -2.75 5.05 -9.35
N GLY A 38 -2.16 4.68 -10.48
CA GLY A 38 -0.77 4.24 -10.58
C GLY A 38 -0.59 2.73 -10.64
N VAL A 39 0.37 2.24 -9.86
CA VAL A 39 0.79 0.84 -9.87
C VAL A 39 0.01 -0.01 -8.87
N SER A 40 0.06 -1.33 -9.05
CA SER A 40 -0.58 -2.26 -8.11
C SER A 40 0.19 -2.37 -6.78
N ASP A 41 -0.53 -2.71 -5.70
CA ASP A 41 0.06 -2.81 -4.35
C ASP A 41 1.22 -3.80 -4.29
N HIS A 42 1.11 -4.96 -4.94
CA HIS A 42 2.21 -5.95 -4.91
C HIS A 42 3.48 -5.45 -5.59
N PHE A 43 3.33 -4.65 -6.66
CA PHE A 43 4.48 -4.02 -7.33
C PHE A 43 5.11 -2.98 -6.41
N GLU A 44 4.30 -2.07 -5.85
CA GLU A 44 4.79 -1.04 -4.92
C GLU A 44 5.51 -1.65 -3.73
N MET A 45 4.93 -2.67 -3.11
CA MET A 45 5.54 -3.36 -1.97
C MET A 45 6.84 -4.06 -2.33
N GLY A 46 6.94 -4.63 -3.53
CA GLY A 46 8.19 -5.18 -4.06
C GLY A 46 9.27 -4.11 -4.26
N TYR A 47 8.88 -2.98 -4.82
CA TYR A 47 9.77 -1.83 -4.99
C TYR A 47 10.21 -1.26 -3.62
N ALA A 48 9.28 -1.12 -2.69
CA ALA A 48 9.56 -0.66 -1.33
C ALA A 48 10.54 -1.60 -0.61
N LEU A 49 10.35 -2.92 -0.71
CA LEU A 49 11.26 -3.90 -0.12
C LEU A 49 12.69 -3.72 -0.63
N ASN A 50 12.86 -3.56 -1.94
CA ASN A 50 14.17 -3.33 -2.55
C ASN A 50 14.80 -2.02 -2.05
N THR A 51 14.00 -0.95 -1.96
CA THR A 51 14.46 0.36 -1.47
C THR A 51 14.87 0.28 0.01
N ILE A 52 14.06 -0.36 0.84
CA ILE A 52 14.35 -0.58 2.27
C ILE A 52 15.65 -1.39 2.42
N ASN A 53 15.82 -2.45 1.62
CA ASN A 53 17.05 -3.24 1.64
C ASN A 53 18.30 -2.41 1.33
N GLN A 54 18.21 -1.44 0.42
CA GLN A 54 19.34 -0.53 0.15
C GLN A 54 19.57 0.44 1.32
N LYS A 55 18.53 1.00 1.90
CA LYS A 55 18.64 1.91 3.05
C LYS A 55 19.21 1.18 4.28
N ALA A 56 18.76 -0.02 4.55
CA ALA A 56 19.23 -0.83 5.68
C ALA A 56 20.73 -1.10 5.64
N LYS A 57 21.34 -1.21 4.45
CA LYS A 57 22.79 -1.38 4.29
C LYS A 57 23.60 -0.22 4.86
N THR A 58 23.00 0.95 5.04
CA THR A 58 23.69 2.11 5.62
C THR A 58 23.93 1.97 7.13
N GLY A 59 23.26 1.04 7.80
CA GLY A 59 23.31 0.87 9.25
C GLY A 59 22.63 1.99 10.04
N LYS A 60 22.02 2.98 9.39
CA LYS A 60 21.30 4.08 10.05
C LYS A 60 19.84 3.71 10.28
N PRO A 61 19.22 4.15 11.38
CA PRO A 61 17.77 4.06 11.54
C PRO A 61 17.04 4.77 10.39
N PHE A 62 15.93 4.22 9.98
CA PHE A 62 15.08 4.80 8.94
C PHE A 62 13.60 4.58 9.25
N MET A 63 12.76 5.43 8.68
CA MET A 63 11.32 5.23 8.61
C MET A 63 10.92 5.10 7.14
N ALA A 64 10.05 4.15 6.85
CA ALA A 64 9.48 3.97 5.52
C ALA A 64 7.95 3.94 5.61
N THR A 65 7.30 4.74 4.78
CA THR A 65 5.84 4.74 4.64
C THR A 65 5.49 4.23 3.25
N ILE A 66 4.62 3.22 3.19
CA ILE A 66 4.08 2.66 1.95
C ILE A 66 2.60 3.05 1.90
N LEU A 67 2.20 3.76 0.86
CA LEU A 67 0.83 4.22 0.67
C LEU A 67 0.22 3.47 -0.52
N THR A 68 -0.61 2.48 -0.22
CA THR A 68 -1.27 1.62 -1.20
C THR A 68 -2.55 2.24 -1.75
N VAL A 69 -3.04 1.73 -2.89
CA VAL A 69 -4.23 2.28 -3.55
C VAL A 69 -5.13 1.24 -4.22
N SER A 70 -4.74 -0.02 -4.26
CA SER A 70 -5.52 -1.03 -5.00
C SER A 70 -6.96 -1.15 -4.53
N ASN A 71 -7.23 -0.84 -3.25
CA ASN A 71 -8.60 -0.81 -2.70
C ASN A 71 -9.39 0.45 -3.09
N HIS A 72 -9.00 1.15 -4.15
CA HIS A 72 -9.71 2.28 -4.74
C HIS A 72 -10.28 1.91 -6.12
N PRO A 73 -11.54 2.27 -6.46
CA PRO A 73 -12.07 1.99 -7.81
C PRO A 73 -11.31 2.80 -8.90
N PRO A 74 -11.16 2.24 -10.10
CA PRO A 74 -11.59 0.91 -10.54
C PRO A 74 -10.73 -0.21 -9.95
N TYR A 75 -11.39 -1.28 -9.46
CA TYR A 75 -10.69 -2.40 -8.84
C TYR A 75 -10.00 -3.26 -9.90
N ILE A 76 -8.68 -3.19 -9.96
CA ILE A 76 -7.85 -3.98 -10.86
C ILE A 76 -7.21 -5.12 -10.07
N ILE A 77 -7.70 -6.33 -10.33
CA ILE A 77 -7.18 -7.55 -9.70
C ILE A 77 -6.26 -8.21 -10.71
N PRO A 78 -4.98 -8.41 -10.38
CA PRO A 78 -4.03 -9.05 -11.31
C PRO A 78 -4.46 -10.48 -11.66
N ASP A 79 -4.26 -10.90 -12.90
CA ASP A 79 -4.68 -12.21 -13.43
C ASP A 79 -4.10 -13.41 -12.66
N PHE A 80 -2.93 -13.24 -12.08
CA PHE A 80 -2.29 -14.29 -11.30
C PHE A 80 -2.95 -14.52 -9.94
N PHE A 81 -3.64 -13.50 -9.39
CA PHE A 81 -4.32 -13.61 -8.11
C PHE A 81 -5.68 -14.27 -8.29
N LYS A 82 -5.96 -15.26 -7.46
CA LYS A 82 -7.22 -16.03 -7.53
C LYS A 82 -8.03 -15.78 -6.26
N PRO A 83 -8.94 -14.80 -6.28
CA PRO A 83 -9.78 -14.48 -5.13
C PRO A 83 -10.77 -15.63 -4.83
N LYS A 84 -11.19 -15.71 -3.58
CA LYS A 84 -12.17 -16.70 -3.10
C LYS A 84 -13.60 -16.17 -3.16
N THR A 85 -13.76 -14.86 -2.98
CA THR A 85 -15.08 -14.20 -3.02
C THR A 85 -15.52 -13.91 -4.46
N LYS A 86 -16.77 -13.51 -4.63
CA LYS A 86 -17.37 -13.30 -5.97
C LYS A 86 -17.39 -11.83 -6.38
N GLU A 87 -17.58 -10.93 -5.42
CA GLU A 87 -17.75 -9.51 -5.68
C GLU A 87 -16.39 -8.81 -5.76
N LYS A 88 -16.21 -7.95 -6.75
CA LYS A 88 -14.92 -7.24 -6.95
C LYS A 88 -14.47 -6.43 -5.74
N GLU A 89 -15.43 -5.88 -4.98
CA GLU A 89 -15.14 -5.11 -3.77
C GLU A 89 -14.51 -5.95 -2.66
N THR A 90 -14.92 -7.21 -2.53
CA THR A 90 -14.31 -8.13 -1.57
C THR A 90 -13.04 -8.78 -2.13
N GLN A 91 -13.00 -9.05 -3.43
CA GLN A 91 -11.81 -9.59 -4.10
C GLN A 91 -10.61 -8.65 -4.00
N ILE A 92 -10.85 -7.33 -4.12
CA ILE A 92 -9.74 -6.37 -4.01
C ILE A 92 -9.19 -6.28 -2.59
N VAL A 93 -10.03 -6.46 -1.57
CA VAL A 93 -9.59 -6.56 -0.17
C VAL A 93 -8.74 -7.82 0.05
N GLU A 94 -9.17 -8.97 -0.48
CA GLU A 94 -8.37 -10.20 -0.45
C GLU A 94 -7.00 -10.01 -1.12
N TYR A 95 -6.99 -9.29 -2.24
CA TYR A 95 -5.73 -9.01 -2.95
C TYR A 95 -4.82 -8.07 -2.16
N ALA A 96 -5.36 -7.00 -1.56
CA ALA A 96 -4.58 -6.08 -0.74
C ALA A 96 -3.98 -6.77 0.49
N ASP A 97 -4.78 -7.58 1.20
CA ASP A 97 -4.32 -8.42 2.31
C ASP A 97 -3.20 -9.38 1.88
N TRP A 98 -3.39 -10.06 0.74
CA TRP A 98 -2.37 -10.93 0.18
C TRP A 98 -1.07 -10.17 -0.13
N ALA A 99 -1.15 -8.97 -0.70
CA ALA A 99 0.02 -8.16 -1.04
C ALA A 99 0.81 -7.76 0.21
N ILE A 100 0.12 -7.37 1.28
CA ILE A 100 0.72 -7.10 2.60
C ILE A 100 1.38 -8.37 3.16
N GLY A 101 0.68 -9.48 3.12
CA GLY A 101 1.20 -10.77 3.59
C GLY A 101 2.45 -11.23 2.84
N ASP A 102 2.49 -11.08 1.51
CA ASP A 102 3.64 -11.41 0.68
C ASP A 102 4.84 -10.50 1.01
N PHE A 103 4.60 -9.20 1.17
CA PHE A 103 5.62 -8.24 1.60
C PHE A 103 6.22 -8.65 2.96
N LEU A 104 5.40 -8.89 3.97
CA LEU A 104 5.86 -9.28 5.31
C LEU A 104 6.63 -10.61 5.28
N LYS A 105 6.17 -11.58 4.49
CA LYS A 105 6.85 -12.86 4.29
C LYS A 105 8.22 -12.70 3.65
N LYS A 106 8.36 -11.81 2.68
CA LYS A 106 9.65 -11.50 2.05
C LYS A 106 10.55 -10.71 3.02
N ALA A 107 10.01 -9.69 3.67
CA ALA A 107 10.71 -8.88 4.67
C ALA A 107 11.24 -9.72 5.84
N SER A 108 10.51 -10.76 6.26
CA SER A 108 10.94 -11.63 7.38
C SER A 108 12.25 -12.37 7.15
N ARG A 109 12.73 -12.41 5.91
CA ARG A 109 14.01 -13.02 5.54
C ARG A 109 15.17 -12.03 5.58
N GLU A 110 14.88 -10.75 5.74
CA GLU A 110 15.86 -9.68 5.71
C GLU A 110 16.47 -9.43 7.10
N PRO A 111 17.75 -9.09 7.18
CA PRO A 111 18.43 -8.88 8.46
C PRO A 111 17.81 -7.81 9.35
N TRP A 112 17.23 -6.78 8.74
CA TRP A 112 16.63 -5.65 9.44
C TRP A 112 15.27 -5.95 10.07
N TYR A 113 14.59 -7.03 9.63
CA TYR A 113 13.21 -7.34 10.05
C TYR A 113 13.03 -7.43 11.56
N LYS A 114 13.95 -8.12 12.26
CA LYS A 114 13.86 -8.33 13.71
C LYS A 114 13.99 -7.04 14.54
N ASN A 115 14.50 -5.98 13.93
CA ASN A 115 14.68 -4.67 14.57
C ASN A 115 13.75 -3.61 13.96
N THR A 116 12.62 -4.02 13.43
CA THR A 116 11.63 -3.15 12.78
C THR A 116 10.27 -3.30 13.43
N ILE A 117 9.60 -2.18 13.67
CA ILE A 117 8.21 -2.11 14.06
C ILE A 117 7.40 -1.88 12.78
N PHE A 118 6.43 -2.75 12.53
CA PHE A 118 5.47 -2.60 11.43
C PHE A 118 4.18 -2.04 11.98
N VAL A 119 3.72 -0.93 11.42
CA VAL A 119 2.42 -0.32 11.72
C VAL A 119 1.58 -0.40 10.46
N ILE A 120 0.44 -1.05 10.53
CA ILE A 120 -0.52 -1.18 9.43
C ILE A 120 -1.77 -0.43 9.85
N GLN A 121 -2.16 0.55 9.06
CA GLN A 121 -3.28 1.43 9.36
C GLN A 121 -4.00 1.80 8.08
N ALA A 122 -5.33 1.85 8.12
CA ALA A 122 -6.11 2.46 7.06
C ALA A 122 -6.11 3.99 7.24
N ASP A 123 -6.17 4.73 6.13
CA ASP A 123 -6.33 6.18 6.10
C ASP A 123 -7.79 6.60 6.38
N HIS A 124 -8.75 5.76 5.97
CA HIS A 124 -10.17 5.90 6.27
C HIS A 124 -10.89 4.53 6.19
N GLY A 125 -12.09 4.47 6.71
CA GLY A 125 -12.96 3.31 6.60
C GLY A 125 -13.68 3.26 5.25
N LYS A 126 -14.16 2.07 4.90
CA LYS A 126 -15.05 1.82 3.75
C LYS A 126 -16.13 0.83 4.17
N LEU A 127 -17.37 1.14 3.87
CA LEU A 127 -18.46 0.18 4.05
C LEU A 127 -18.39 -0.89 2.94
N VAL A 128 -18.21 -2.15 3.35
CA VAL A 128 -18.29 -3.31 2.48
C VAL A 128 -19.51 -4.13 2.87
N GLY A 129 -20.44 -4.35 1.93
CA GLY A 129 -21.67 -5.06 2.19
C GLY A 129 -22.78 -4.17 2.80
N LYS A 130 -23.69 -4.78 3.57
CA LYS A 130 -24.79 -4.10 4.25
C LYS A 130 -24.41 -3.78 5.69
N SER A 131 -24.78 -2.60 6.17
CA SER A 131 -24.67 -2.28 7.59
C SER A 131 -25.62 -3.19 8.40
N GLU A 132 -25.09 -3.87 9.39
CA GLU A 132 -25.89 -4.74 10.30
C GLU A 132 -26.27 -4.01 11.60
N GLY A 133 -25.82 -2.77 11.80
CA GLY A 133 -26.09 -1.99 13.01
C GLY A 133 -27.28 -1.03 12.85
N GLU A 134 -28.05 -0.84 13.94
CA GLU A 134 -29.12 0.15 14.01
C GLU A 134 -28.61 1.61 13.99
N LEU A 135 -27.38 1.81 14.44
CA LEU A 135 -26.72 3.13 14.39
C LEU A 135 -25.84 3.21 13.14
N PRO A 136 -25.88 4.35 12.39
CA PRO A 136 -24.98 4.54 11.27
C PRO A 136 -23.54 4.54 11.78
N GLN A 137 -22.79 3.49 11.44
CA GLN A 137 -21.37 3.47 11.70
C GLN A 137 -20.70 4.53 10.84
N SER A 138 -19.80 5.29 11.45
CA SER A 138 -19.02 6.28 10.70
C SER A 138 -18.20 5.58 9.63
N TYR A 139 -18.30 6.06 8.39
CA TYR A 139 -17.40 5.63 7.31
C TYR A 139 -15.92 5.90 7.61
N ASN A 140 -15.64 6.68 8.64
CA ASN A 140 -14.31 7.04 9.07
C ASN A 140 -13.79 6.16 10.20
N HIS A 141 -14.50 5.08 10.56
CA HIS A 141 -13.99 4.13 11.54
C HIS A 141 -12.82 3.36 10.96
N ILE A 142 -11.66 3.55 11.56
CA ILE A 142 -10.42 2.83 11.23
C ILE A 142 -10.28 1.68 12.22
N PRO A 143 -10.10 0.43 11.78
CA PRO A 143 -9.88 -0.71 12.65
C PRO A 143 -8.53 -0.63 13.38
#